data_bac4d842a1f4b7a0b3cabbe384c01e53
#
_entry.id   bac4d842a1f4b7a0b3cabbe384c01e53
#
_cell.length_a   1.000
_cell.length_b   1.000
_cell.length_c   1.000
_cell.angle_alpha   90.00
_cell.angle_beta   90.00
_cell.angle_gamma   90.00
#
_symmetry.space_group_name_H-M   'P 1'
#
loop_
_entity.id
_entity.type
_entity.pdbx_description
1 polymer ?
#
loop_
_entity_poly.entity_id
_entity_poly.type
_entity_poly.pdbx_seq_one_letter_code
_entity_poly.pdbx_strand_id
1 'polypeptide(L)'
;MQFKWNYTPPADTQVNAAKDLGEKLGISPILASLLIRRGITTESAAKRFFRPQLADLINPFLMKDMDAAVDRLNDAMGHKERILVYGDYDVDGCTAVALVYKFLRQFYSNIDYYIPDRYDEGYGVSKKGIDFAKETGVKLIIILDCGIKAIEEITYAKEQGIDFIICDHHVPDEVMPPAVAILNPKRPDDSYPFKNLCGCGVGFKFMQAFAKNNNIPFSRLVPLLDFCAVSIAADLVPVVDENRILAFHGLKQLNQNPSLGLKAIVDICGLNGRELSMSDIIFKIGPRINASGRMENGKKSVDLLVEREYSLALDQAKHIDEYNEQRKDVDRQMTEEANQIVARLESQKHQSSIVLYDEHWKKGVIGIVASRLTEIYFRPTVVLTRDENLATGSARSVAGFDVYAAIKSCRDLLLNFGGHTYAAGLTMKWADVKEFRKRFQAYVEEHIEPEQREAILDIDAVIDFKDITKKLHTDLKRFAPFGPGNPKPLFCTLDVYDFGTSKVVGREQEHIKLELVDSKSNNVMNGIAFGQSASARYIKSKRSFDIAYTIEDNVFKRGAVQLQIEDIRPT
;
A
#
# COMPACT_ATOMS: atom_id res chain seq x y z
N MET A 1 18.74 -14.42 -3.90
CA MET A 1 17.69 -14.79 -4.89
C MET A 1 18.19 -14.34 -6.25
N GLN A 2 18.00 -15.09 -7.29
CA GLN A 2 18.39 -14.68 -8.65
C GLN A 2 17.12 -14.26 -9.37
N PHE A 3 17.09 -13.04 -9.90
CA PHE A 3 15.94 -12.52 -10.63
C PHE A 3 16.01 -12.95 -12.10
N LYS A 4 14.85 -13.24 -12.68
CA LYS A 4 14.69 -13.33 -14.12
C LYS A 4 14.38 -11.92 -14.66
N TRP A 5 15.26 -11.39 -15.52
CA TRP A 5 15.02 -10.09 -16.12
C TRP A 5 14.12 -10.24 -17.32
N ASN A 6 13.03 -9.52 -17.30
CA ASN A 6 12.08 -9.44 -18.40
C ASN A 6 12.25 -8.10 -19.11
N TYR A 7 12.72 -8.14 -20.34
CA TYR A 7 12.85 -6.96 -21.19
C TYR A 7 12.30 -7.26 -22.58
N THR A 8 11.27 -6.51 -22.98
CA THR A 8 10.75 -6.53 -24.34
C THR A 8 11.17 -5.22 -25.02
N PRO A 9 12.06 -5.27 -26.01
CA PRO A 9 12.40 -4.09 -26.81
C PRO A 9 11.15 -3.47 -27.43
N PRO A 10 11.04 -2.14 -27.47
CA PRO A 10 9.90 -1.49 -28.12
C PRO A 10 9.89 -1.79 -29.62
N ALA A 11 8.73 -2.03 -30.19
CA ALA A 11 8.56 -2.15 -31.65
C ALA A 11 8.89 -0.82 -32.34
N ASP A 12 9.29 -0.85 -33.62
CA ASP A 12 9.64 0.34 -34.39
C ASP A 12 8.56 1.42 -34.40
N THR A 13 7.29 1.02 -34.41
CA THR A 13 6.14 1.94 -34.29
C THR A 13 6.13 2.66 -32.95
N GLN A 14 6.49 1.99 -31.85
CA GLN A 14 6.57 2.59 -30.52
C GLN A 14 7.80 3.50 -30.39
N VAL A 15 8.93 3.14 -31.03
CA VAL A 15 10.14 3.99 -31.09
C VAL A 15 9.84 5.30 -31.80
N ASN A 16 9.18 5.24 -32.96
CA ASN A 16 8.77 6.43 -33.70
C ASN A 16 7.77 7.30 -32.94
N ALA A 17 6.77 6.68 -32.30
CA ALA A 17 5.81 7.38 -31.45
C ALA A 17 6.49 8.04 -30.23
N ALA A 18 7.48 7.39 -29.62
CA ALA A 18 8.25 7.95 -28.52
C ALA A 18 9.09 9.16 -28.96
N LYS A 19 9.68 9.11 -30.15
CA LYS A 19 10.43 10.23 -30.71
C LYS A 19 9.51 11.44 -30.95
N ASP A 20 8.37 11.25 -31.63
CA ASP A 20 7.40 12.30 -31.91
C ASP A 20 6.83 12.93 -30.62
N LEU A 21 6.44 12.08 -29.65
CA LEU A 21 5.93 12.55 -28.35
C LEU A 21 7.03 13.29 -27.56
N GLY A 22 8.27 12.80 -27.60
CA GLY A 22 9.42 13.42 -26.94
C GLY A 22 9.72 14.81 -27.49
N GLU A 23 9.70 14.98 -28.82
CA GLU A 23 9.87 16.28 -29.47
C GLU A 23 8.77 17.27 -29.07
N LYS A 24 7.50 16.86 -29.07
CA LYS A 24 6.34 17.69 -28.65
C LYS A 24 6.41 18.13 -27.20
N LEU A 25 6.92 17.27 -26.31
CA LEU A 25 7.01 17.52 -24.87
C LEU A 25 8.35 18.14 -24.44
N GLY A 26 9.36 18.18 -25.30
CA GLY A 26 10.72 18.62 -24.96
C GLY A 26 11.44 17.70 -23.98
N ILE A 27 11.14 16.40 -24.00
CA ILE A 27 11.75 15.35 -23.15
C ILE A 27 12.53 14.35 -24.01
N SER A 28 13.41 13.55 -23.37
CA SER A 28 14.16 12.53 -24.09
C SER A 28 13.23 11.42 -24.64
N PRO A 29 13.62 10.76 -25.77
CA PRO A 29 12.88 9.60 -26.28
C PRO A 29 12.74 8.47 -25.26
N ILE A 30 13.72 8.29 -24.37
CA ILE A 30 13.67 7.33 -23.26
C ILE A 30 12.45 7.60 -22.38
N LEU A 31 12.26 8.84 -21.93
CA LEU A 31 11.13 9.23 -21.10
C LEU A 31 9.80 9.15 -21.83
N ALA A 32 9.78 9.50 -23.10
CA ALA A 32 8.59 9.36 -23.94
C ALA A 32 8.20 7.88 -24.12
N SER A 33 9.18 6.98 -24.26
CA SER A 33 8.94 5.52 -24.28
C SER A 33 8.33 5.03 -22.97
N LEU A 34 8.79 5.55 -21.82
CA LEU A 34 8.19 5.22 -20.52
C LEU A 34 6.73 5.67 -20.42
N LEU A 35 6.36 6.82 -20.99
CA LEU A 35 4.96 7.27 -21.06
C LEU A 35 4.11 6.32 -21.91
N ILE A 36 4.62 5.96 -23.10
CA ILE A 36 3.90 5.05 -24.01
C ILE A 36 3.67 3.68 -23.38
N ARG A 37 4.67 3.13 -22.68
CA ARG A 37 4.53 1.88 -21.92
C ARG A 37 3.43 1.96 -20.85
N ARG A 38 3.14 3.16 -20.31
CA ARG A 38 2.05 3.45 -19.37
C ARG A 38 0.72 3.76 -20.06
N GLY A 39 0.61 3.58 -21.38
CA GLY A 39 -0.58 3.91 -22.17
C GLY A 39 -0.78 5.40 -22.41
N ILE A 40 0.20 6.24 -22.09
CA ILE A 40 0.14 7.70 -22.29
C ILE A 40 0.74 8.05 -23.63
N THR A 41 -0.10 8.10 -24.65
CA THR A 41 0.34 8.21 -26.07
C THR A 41 0.11 9.58 -26.68
N THR A 42 -0.58 10.49 -25.99
CA THR A 42 -0.89 11.83 -26.50
C THR A 42 -0.26 12.93 -25.67
N GLU A 43 0.05 14.07 -26.30
CA GLU A 43 0.57 15.26 -25.62
C GLU A 43 -0.36 15.74 -24.50
N SER A 44 -1.68 15.74 -24.73
CA SER A 44 -2.67 16.15 -23.74
C SER A 44 -2.67 15.23 -22.51
N ALA A 45 -2.65 13.90 -22.71
CA ALA A 45 -2.57 12.91 -21.63
C ALA A 45 -1.26 13.06 -20.84
N ALA A 46 -0.12 13.27 -21.53
CA ALA A 46 1.16 13.49 -20.89
C ALA A 46 1.19 14.78 -20.06
N LYS A 47 0.58 15.86 -20.55
CA LYS A 47 0.45 17.12 -19.79
C LYS A 47 -0.36 16.91 -18.50
N ARG A 48 -1.50 16.19 -18.56
CA ARG A 48 -2.28 15.84 -17.37
C ARG A 48 -1.50 14.93 -16.42
N PHE A 49 -0.78 13.95 -16.94
CA PHE A 49 0.06 13.06 -16.14
C PHE A 49 1.14 13.82 -15.36
N PHE A 50 1.85 14.77 -16.02
CA PHE A 50 2.91 15.56 -15.38
C PHE A 50 2.41 16.69 -14.48
N ARG A 51 1.19 17.14 -14.68
CA ARG A 51 0.56 18.25 -13.93
C ARG A 51 -0.89 17.92 -13.58
N PRO A 52 -1.12 16.94 -12.70
CA PRO A 52 -2.47 16.61 -12.25
C PRO A 52 -3.17 17.84 -11.67
N GLN A 53 -4.44 18.06 -12.00
CA GLN A 53 -5.22 19.19 -11.51
C GLN A 53 -6.38 18.70 -10.65
N LEU A 54 -6.67 19.36 -9.53
CA LEU A 54 -7.84 19.05 -8.70
C LEU A 54 -9.18 19.25 -9.44
N ALA A 55 -9.18 20.10 -10.47
CA ALA A 55 -10.34 20.31 -11.34
C ALA A 55 -10.67 19.09 -12.22
N ASP A 56 -9.68 18.18 -12.42
CA ASP A 56 -9.86 16.94 -13.20
C ASP A 56 -10.45 15.79 -12.37
N LEU A 57 -10.70 16.01 -11.07
CA LEU A 57 -11.38 15.01 -10.24
C LEU A 57 -12.79 14.71 -10.78
N ILE A 58 -13.12 13.45 -10.87
CA ILE A 58 -14.38 12.96 -11.38
C ILE A 58 -15.54 13.52 -10.54
N ASN A 59 -16.68 13.84 -11.17
CA ASN A 59 -17.87 14.28 -10.44
C ASN A 59 -18.34 13.18 -9.46
N PRO A 60 -18.38 13.44 -8.13
CA PRO A 60 -18.72 12.43 -7.14
C PRO A 60 -20.14 11.87 -7.31
N PHE A 61 -21.07 12.64 -7.87
CA PHE A 61 -22.45 12.21 -8.11
C PHE A 61 -22.61 11.18 -9.25
N LEU A 62 -21.51 10.78 -9.91
CA LEU A 62 -21.53 9.62 -10.81
C LEU A 62 -21.46 8.29 -10.05
N MET A 63 -21.06 8.31 -8.77
CA MET A 63 -21.08 7.12 -7.92
C MET A 63 -22.50 6.84 -7.47
N LYS A 64 -22.92 5.59 -7.62
CA LYS A 64 -24.27 5.17 -7.24
C LYS A 64 -24.54 5.44 -5.77
N ASP A 65 -25.77 5.77 -5.44
CA ASP A 65 -26.29 6.13 -4.11
C ASP A 65 -25.67 7.41 -3.50
N MET A 66 -24.85 8.18 -4.24
CA MET A 66 -24.23 9.40 -3.71
C MET A 66 -25.27 10.46 -3.30
N ASP A 67 -26.32 10.63 -4.09
CA ASP A 67 -27.42 11.56 -3.76
C ASP A 67 -28.10 11.12 -2.46
N ALA A 68 -28.46 9.85 -2.33
CA ALA A 68 -29.09 9.28 -1.13
C ALA A 68 -28.20 9.40 0.11
N ALA A 69 -26.88 9.23 -0.05
CA ALA A 69 -25.92 9.41 1.04
C ALA A 69 -25.86 10.87 1.52
N VAL A 70 -25.82 11.83 0.58
CA VAL A 70 -25.78 13.26 0.89
C VAL A 70 -27.11 13.70 1.54
N ASP A 71 -28.25 13.26 1.02
CA ASP A 71 -29.57 13.58 1.57
C ASP A 71 -29.71 13.04 2.99
N ARG A 72 -29.34 11.76 3.24
CA ARG A 72 -29.42 11.16 4.57
C ARG A 72 -28.51 11.87 5.58
N LEU A 73 -27.31 12.31 5.15
CA LEU A 73 -26.41 13.09 6.01
C LEU A 73 -26.99 14.46 6.34
N ASN A 74 -27.57 15.15 5.36
CA ASN A 74 -28.23 16.45 5.55
C ASN A 74 -29.43 16.31 6.51
N ASP A 75 -30.23 15.26 6.36
CA ASP A 75 -31.36 14.97 7.25
C ASP A 75 -30.90 14.72 8.70
N ALA A 76 -29.83 13.93 8.89
CA ALA A 76 -29.26 13.69 10.20
C ALA A 76 -28.80 14.99 10.87
N MET A 77 -28.11 15.84 10.11
CA MET A 77 -27.66 17.15 10.64
C MET A 77 -28.84 18.09 10.92
N GLY A 78 -29.85 18.12 10.05
CA GLY A 78 -31.06 18.93 10.19
C GLY A 78 -31.88 18.54 11.43
N HIS A 79 -32.01 17.25 11.70
CA HIS A 79 -32.71 16.70 12.88
C HIS A 79 -31.83 16.62 14.14
N LYS A 80 -30.56 17.07 14.06
CA LYS A 80 -29.58 17.04 15.15
C LYS A 80 -29.32 15.62 15.68
N GLU A 81 -29.40 14.63 14.82
CA GLU A 81 -29.10 13.22 15.12
C GLU A 81 -27.62 13.05 15.50
N ARG A 82 -27.31 12.13 16.42
CA ARG A 82 -25.92 11.77 16.70
C ARG A 82 -25.37 10.90 15.57
N ILE A 83 -24.23 11.32 15.02
CA ILE A 83 -23.54 10.63 13.92
C ILE A 83 -22.29 9.97 14.45
N LEU A 84 -22.02 8.72 14.02
CA LEU A 84 -20.80 7.99 14.32
C LEU A 84 -20.03 7.73 13.02
N VAL A 85 -18.78 8.18 12.96
CA VAL A 85 -17.85 7.83 11.88
C VAL A 85 -17.11 6.57 12.29
N TYR A 86 -17.33 5.48 11.58
CA TYR A 86 -16.80 4.15 11.89
C TYR A 86 -15.80 3.74 10.81
N GLY A 87 -14.68 3.13 11.14
CA GLY A 87 -13.72 2.63 10.15
C GLY A 87 -12.90 1.47 10.66
N ASP A 88 -12.12 0.85 9.76
CA ASP A 88 -11.19 -0.20 10.15
C ASP A 88 -9.95 0.37 10.86
N TYR A 89 -9.18 -0.51 11.49
CA TYR A 89 -8.03 -0.18 12.35
C TYR A 89 -6.70 -0.02 11.60
N ASP A 90 -6.68 -0.18 10.28
CA ASP A 90 -5.47 0.02 9.48
C ASP A 90 -5.29 1.49 9.02
N VAL A 91 -4.28 1.74 8.19
CA VAL A 91 -3.98 3.12 7.75
C VAL A 91 -5.10 3.69 6.90
N ASP A 92 -5.70 2.90 6.00
CA ASP A 92 -6.78 3.39 5.14
C ASP A 92 -8.02 3.72 5.97
N GLY A 93 -8.49 2.80 6.82
CA GLY A 93 -9.61 3.04 7.71
C GLY A 93 -9.38 4.22 8.66
N CYS A 94 -8.22 4.28 9.34
CA CYS A 94 -7.89 5.37 10.26
C CYS A 94 -7.81 6.73 9.58
N THR A 95 -7.22 6.83 8.40
CA THR A 95 -7.13 8.10 7.65
C THR A 95 -8.48 8.50 7.06
N ALA A 96 -9.30 7.55 6.61
CA ALA A 96 -10.65 7.79 6.14
C ALA A 96 -11.53 8.36 7.26
N VAL A 97 -11.50 7.76 8.45
CA VAL A 97 -12.20 8.26 9.63
C VAL A 97 -11.72 9.67 10.01
N ALA A 98 -10.40 9.88 10.05
CA ALA A 98 -9.83 11.19 10.38
C ALA A 98 -10.27 12.26 9.37
N LEU A 99 -10.27 11.95 8.07
CA LEU A 99 -10.71 12.86 7.01
C LEU A 99 -12.17 13.26 7.17
N VAL A 100 -13.07 12.28 7.24
CA VAL A 100 -14.52 12.50 7.30
C VAL A 100 -14.90 13.21 8.61
N TYR A 101 -14.37 12.73 9.74
CA TYR A 101 -14.62 13.35 11.04
C TYR A 101 -14.13 14.81 11.10
N LYS A 102 -12.87 15.08 10.70
CA LYS A 102 -12.31 16.44 10.71
C LYS A 102 -13.07 17.38 9.78
N PHE A 103 -13.55 16.89 8.64
CA PHE A 103 -14.33 17.69 7.72
C PHE A 103 -15.71 18.04 8.31
N LEU A 104 -16.48 17.04 8.72
CA LEU A 104 -17.84 17.25 9.24
C LEU A 104 -17.84 17.99 10.57
N ARG A 105 -16.84 17.78 11.43
CA ARG A 105 -16.71 18.45 12.73
C ARG A 105 -16.57 19.97 12.62
N GLN A 106 -16.26 20.50 11.43
CA GLN A 106 -16.25 21.94 11.19
C GLN A 106 -17.67 22.54 11.15
N PHE A 107 -18.67 21.74 10.82
CA PHE A 107 -20.05 22.18 10.57
C PHE A 107 -21.05 21.54 11.56
N TYR A 108 -20.68 20.44 12.18
CA TYR A 108 -21.55 19.66 13.03
C TYR A 108 -20.85 19.16 14.29
N SER A 109 -21.45 19.45 15.46
CA SER A 109 -20.81 19.11 16.74
C SER A 109 -21.26 17.77 17.33
N ASN A 110 -22.46 17.25 16.95
CA ASN A 110 -22.98 16.00 17.47
C ASN A 110 -22.48 14.79 16.65
N ILE A 111 -21.16 14.67 16.56
CA ILE A 111 -20.44 13.64 15.79
C ILE A 111 -19.28 13.08 16.60
N ASP A 112 -19.09 11.77 16.53
CA ASP A 112 -18.02 11.03 17.17
C ASP A 112 -17.43 10.01 16.20
N TYR A 113 -16.40 9.25 16.62
CA TYR A 113 -15.81 8.19 15.81
C TYR A 113 -15.56 6.91 16.61
N TYR A 114 -15.47 5.79 15.90
CA TYR A 114 -15.27 4.46 16.46
C TYR A 114 -14.32 3.64 15.56
N ILE A 115 -13.39 2.94 16.20
CA ILE A 115 -12.51 1.95 15.56
C ILE A 115 -12.65 0.65 16.34
N PRO A 116 -13.00 -0.48 15.69
CA PRO A 116 -13.13 -1.76 16.37
C PRO A 116 -11.78 -2.27 16.89
N ASP A 117 -11.81 -3.00 17.99
CA ASP A 117 -10.63 -3.66 18.50
C ASP A 117 -10.33 -4.94 17.70
N ARG A 118 -9.12 -5.03 17.15
CA ARG A 118 -8.67 -6.18 16.33
C ARG A 118 -8.80 -7.52 17.04
N TYR A 119 -8.55 -7.55 18.34
CA TYR A 119 -8.48 -8.78 19.12
C TYR A 119 -9.85 -9.19 19.65
N ASP A 120 -10.63 -8.23 20.09
CA ASP A 120 -11.92 -8.39 20.74
C ASP A 120 -13.11 -8.46 19.77
N GLU A 121 -13.02 -7.66 18.68
CA GLU A 121 -14.13 -7.45 17.74
C GLU A 121 -13.83 -8.01 16.33
N GLY A 122 -12.56 -8.09 15.97
CA GLY A 122 -12.12 -8.55 14.65
C GLY A 122 -12.08 -7.42 13.63
N TYR A 123 -12.25 -7.77 12.36
CA TYR A 123 -12.21 -6.85 11.22
C TYR A 123 -13.62 -6.37 10.86
N GLY A 124 -13.74 -5.07 10.57
CA GLY A 124 -14.95 -4.48 10.02
C GLY A 124 -16.03 -4.17 11.05
N VAL A 125 -17.30 -4.28 10.67
CA VAL A 125 -18.44 -3.98 11.54
C VAL A 125 -18.58 -5.03 12.62
N SER A 126 -18.73 -4.60 13.89
CA SER A 126 -18.96 -5.48 15.02
C SER A 126 -20.32 -5.22 15.68
N LYS A 127 -20.93 -6.25 16.25
CA LYS A 127 -22.14 -6.08 17.10
C LYS A 127 -21.87 -5.18 18.30
N LYS A 128 -20.67 -5.29 18.91
CA LYS A 128 -20.23 -4.44 20.02
C LYS A 128 -20.18 -2.96 19.63
N GLY A 129 -19.69 -2.63 18.43
CA GLY A 129 -19.70 -1.25 17.89
C GLY A 129 -21.13 -0.74 17.65
N ILE A 130 -22.06 -1.62 17.20
CA ILE A 130 -23.46 -1.26 17.02
C ILE A 130 -24.16 -1.06 18.37
N ASP A 131 -23.89 -1.91 19.35
CA ASP A 131 -24.44 -1.76 20.71
C ASP A 131 -23.94 -0.46 21.35
N PHE A 132 -22.66 -0.12 21.21
CA PHE A 132 -22.12 1.17 21.61
C PHE A 132 -22.85 2.35 20.92
N ALA A 133 -23.11 2.24 19.63
CA ALA A 133 -23.85 3.27 18.88
C ALA A 133 -25.28 3.43 19.42
N LYS A 134 -25.96 2.32 19.72
CA LYS A 134 -27.29 2.30 20.32
C LYS A 134 -27.30 2.95 21.70
N GLU A 135 -26.42 2.54 22.60
CA GLU A 135 -26.30 3.03 23.97
C GLU A 135 -26.01 4.54 24.02
N THR A 136 -25.24 5.02 23.06
CA THR A 136 -24.88 6.45 22.95
C THR A 136 -25.88 7.28 22.14
N GLY A 137 -26.96 6.69 21.64
CA GLY A 137 -28.04 7.38 20.93
C GLY A 137 -27.71 7.77 19.50
N VAL A 138 -26.75 7.09 18.86
CA VAL A 138 -26.41 7.28 17.43
C VAL A 138 -27.59 6.87 16.56
N LYS A 139 -27.86 7.63 15.51
CA LYS A 139 -28.89 7.37 14.51
C LYS A 139 -28.35 7.09 13.12
N LEU A 140 -27.13 7.58 12.84
CA LEU A 140 -26.45 7.38 11.56
C LEU A 140 -25.00 6.96 11.80
N ILE A 141 -24.59 5.84 11.19
CA ILE A 141 -23.21 5.42 11.10
C ILE A 141 -22.71 5.64 9.67
N ILE A 142 -21.64 6.40 9.53
CA ILE A 142 -20.87 6.51 8.29
C ILE A 142 -19.69 5.55 8.43
N ILE A 143 -19.75 4.43 7.70
CA ILE A 143 -18.68 3.44 7.76
C ILE A 143 -17.73 3.59 6.60
N LEU A 144 -16.42 3.46 6.87
CA LEU A 144 -15.32 3.74 5.97
C LEU A 144 -14.37 2.54 5.88
N ASP A 145 -13.97 2.19 4.66
CA ASP A 145 -12.99 1.15 4.37
C ASP A 145 -13.40 -0.28 4.81
N CYS A 146 -14.65 -0.48 5.08
CA CYS A 146 -15.24 -1.78 5.41
C CYS A 146 -16.76 -1.71 5.31
N GLY A 147 -17.43 -2.84 5.53
CA GLY A 147 -18.88 -2.91 5.67
C GLY A 147 -19.62 -3.47 4.46
N ILE A 148 -19.00 -3.54 3.27
CA ILE A 148 -19.69 -4.02 2.05
C ILE A 148 -20.18 -5.48 2.16
N LYS A 149 -19.62 -6.27 3.07
CA LYS A 149 -19.99 -7.67 3.33
C LYS A 149 -20.71 -7.90 4.67
N ALA A 150 -20.93 -6.84 5.45
CA ALA A 150 -21.49 -6.91 6.80
C ALA A 150 -23.04 -6.96 6.79
N ILE A 151 -23.61 -7.97 6.14
CA ILE A 151 -25.07 -8.07 5.94
C ILE A 151 -25.80 -8.29 7.28
N GLU A 152 -25.32 -9.22 8.10
CA GLU A 152 -25.93 -9.56 9.38
C GLU A 152 -25.86 -8.40 10.39
N GLU A 153 -24.68 -7.77 10.48
CA GLU A 153 -24.44 -6.66 11.40
C GLU A 153 -25.27 -5.43 11.03
N ILE A 154 -25.34 -5.08 9.74
CA ILE A 154 -26.13 -3.93 9.28
C ILE A 154 -27.63 -4.21 9.37
N THR A 155 -28.06 -5.46 9.18
CA THR A 155 -29.45 -5.87 9.44
C THR A 155 -29.78 -5.68 10.93
N TYR A 156 -28.91 -6.15 11.82
CA TYR A 156 -29.05 -5.95 13.26
C TYR A 156 -29.13 -4.47 13.65
N ALA A 157 -28.28 -3.63 13.08
CA ALA A 157 -28.30 -2.19 13.33
C ALA A 157 -29.61 -1.53 12.87
N LYS A 158 -30.12 -1.92 11.71
CA LYS A 158 -31.40 -1.43 11.17
C LYS A 158 -32.57 -1.79 12.09
N GLU A 159 -32.57 -2.98 12.70
CA GLU A 159 -33.55 -3.39 13.73
C GLU A 159 -33.47 -2.52 14.99
N GLN A 160 -32.30 -1.97 15.29
CA GLN A 160 -32.08 -1.03 16.39
C GLN A 160 -32.41 0.43 16.01
N GLY A 161 -32.86 0.71 14.80
CA GLY A 161 -33.19 2.05 14.31
C GLY A 161 -31.95 2.91 14.05
N ILE A 162 -30.85 2.29 13.60
CA ILE A 162 -29.58 2.93 13.23
C ILE A 162 -29.37 2.72 11.74
N ASP A 163 -29.22 3.81 10.99
CA ASP A 163 -28.95 3.81 9.56
C ASP A 163 -27.46 3.74 9.27
N PHE A 164 -27.11 3.16 8.11
CA PHE A 164 -25.73 3.09 7.61
C PHE A 164 -25.57 3.78 6.26
N ILE A 165 -24.47 4.53 6.10
CA ILE A 165 -23.89 4.93 4.81
C ILE A 165 -22.55 4.21 4.71
N ILE A 166 -22.39 3.35 3.71
CA ILE A 166 -21.17 2.57 3.49
C ILE A 166 -20.29 3.29 2.47
N CYS A 167 -19.03 3.56 2.83
CA CYS A 167 -17.98 4.09 1.95
C CYS A 167 -16.86 3.07 1.90
N ASP A 168 -16.92 2.14 0.96
CA ASP A 168 -16.01 1.00 0.89
C ASP A 168 -15.46 0.82 -0.53
N HIS A 169 -14.34 0.14 -0.67
CA HIS A 169 -13.70 -0.14 -1.95
C HIS A 169 -13.38 -1.63 -2.16
N HIS A 170 -13.75 -2.48 -1.20
CA HIS A 170 -13.61 -3.92 -1.31
C HIS A 170 -14.59 -4.50 -2.33
N VAL A 171 -14.24 -5.64 -2.90
CA VAL A 171 -15.11 -6.34 -3.87
C VAL A 171 -16.35 -6.84 -3.13
N PRO A 172 -17.56 -6.42 -3.56
CA PRO A 172 -18.80 -6.86 -2.94
C PRO A 172 -19.10 -8.33 -3.23
N ASP A 173 -19.92 -8.92 -2.38
CA ASP A 173 -20.56 -10.21 -2.66
C ASP A 173 -21.83 -10.03 -3.51
N GLU A 174 -22.50 -11.12 -3.89
CA GLU A 174 -23.73 -11.07 -4.71
C GLU A 174 -24.87 -10.32 -4.02
N VAL A 175 -24.94 -10.39 -2.69
CA VAL A 175 -25.95 -9.73 -1.87
C VAL A 175 -25.34 -8.55 -1.14
N MET A 176 -25.97 -7.39 -1.27
CA MET A 176 -25.55 -6.16 -0.61
C MET A 176 -26.18 -6.02 0.78
N PRO A 177 -25.48 -5.41 1.75
CA PRO A 177 -26.06 -5.10 3.06
C PRO A 177 -27.21 -4.08 2.96
N PRO A 178 -28.20 -4.11 3.86
CA PRO A 178 -29.40 -3.26 3.80
C PRO A 178 -29.15 -1.84 4.34
N ALA A 179 -28.08 -1.18 3.86
CA ALA A 179 -27.75 0.21 4.17
C ALA A 179 -28.61 1.21 3.40
N VAL A 180 -28.71 2.44 3.89
CA VAL A 180 -29.41 3.54 3.20
C VAL A 180 -28.71 3.93 1.91
N ALA A 181 -27.38 3.94 1.91
CA ALA A 181 -26.55 4.21 0.76
C ALA A 181 -25.25 3.38 0.80
N ILE A 182 -24.80 2.94 -0.37
CA ILE A 182 -23.56 2.16 -0.52
C ILE A 182 -22.70 2.81 -1.60
N LEU A 183 -21.70 3.56 -1.16
CA LEU A 183 -20.70 4.20 -2.00
C LEU A 183 -19.52 3.24 -2.20
N ASN A 184 -19.53 2.52 -3.30
CA ASN A 184 -18.45 1.61 -3.65
C ASN A 184 -18.32 1.51 -5.18
N PRO A 185 -17.23 2.02 -5.77
CA PRO A 185 -17.06 2.04 -7.22
C PRO A 185 -16.92 0.65 -7.84
N LYS A 186 -16.64 -0.40 -7.05
CA LYS A 186 -16.51 -1.78 -7.53
C LYS A 186 -17.83 -2.56 -7.58
N ARG A 187 -18.93 -1.94 -7.18
CA ARG A 187 -20.28 -2.56 -7.35
C ARG A 187 -20.54 -2.85 -8.82
N PRO A 188 -21.14 -4.00 -9.16
CA PRO A 188 -21.47 -4.32 -10.55
C PRO A 188 -22.44 -3.33 -11.21
N ASP A 189 -23.30 -2.70 -10.40
CA ASP A 189 -24.34 -1.77 -10.82
C ASP A 189 -23.92 -0.29 -10.67
N ASP A 190 -22.64 -0.01 -10.41
CA ASP A 190 -22.07 1.34 -10.31
C ASP A 190 -21.38 1.75 -11.61
N SER A 191 -21.67 2.97 -12.10
CA SER A 191 -21.12 3.53 -13.33
C SER A 191 -19.92 4.46 -13.11
N TYR A 192 -19.43 4.59 -11.87
CA TYR A 192 -18.28 5.46 -11.58
C TYR A 192 -17.05 5.04 -12.39
N PRO A 193 -16.44 5.95 -13.16
CA PRO A 193 -15.43 5.57 -14.15
C PRO A 193 -14.16 4.95 -13.55
N PHE A 194 -13.76 5.35 -12.33
CA PHE A 194 -12.54 4.88 -11.68
C PHE A 194 -12.86 3.92 -10.54
N LYS A 195 -12.47 2.64 -10.70
CA LYS A 195 -12.83 1.54 -9.78
C LYS A 195 -11.85 1.33 -8.62
N ASN A 196 -10.70 1.99 -8.63
CA ASN A 196 -9.58 1.67 -7.73
C ASN A 196 -9.31 2.76 -6.67
N LEU A 197 -10.33 3.50 -6.25
CA LEU A 197 -10.19 4.36 -5.08
C LEU A 197 -9.83 3.51 -3.84
N CYS A 198 -9.04 4.07 -2.90
CA CYS A 198 -8.90 3.54 -1.54
C CYS A 198 -10.12 3.92 -0.70
N GLY A 199 -10.29 3.33 0.49
CA GLY A 199 -11.41 3.63 1.39
C GLY A 199 -11.46 5.12 1.79
N CYS A 200 -10.31 5.72 2.10
CA CYS A 200 -10.20 7.17 2.33
C CYS A 200 -10.58 7.99 1.09
N GLY A 201 -10.23 7.50 -0.11
CA GLY A 201 -10.62 8.12 -1.38
C GLY A 201 -12.14 8.12 -1.57
N VAL A 202 -12.83 7.04 -1.25
CA VAL A 202 -14.30 6.98 -1.29
C VAL A 202 -14.90 7.95 -0.26
N GLY A 203 -14.39 7.97 0.97
CA GLY A 203 -14.78 8.96 1.99
C GLY A 203 -14.56 10.40 1.54
N PHE A 204 -13.43 10.68 0.86
CA PHE A 204 -13.17 11.99 0.27
C PHE A 204 -14.21 12.36 -0.80
N LYS A 205 -14.60 11.43 -1.67
CA LYS A 205 -15.64 11.67 -2.69
C LYS A 205 -16.99 11.96 -2.06
N PHE A 206 -17.34 11.29 -0.96
CA PHE A 206 -18.55 11.59 -0.21
C PHE A 206 -18.50 13.02 0.37
N MET A 207 -17.40 13.42 0.99
CA MET A 207 -17.25 14.78 1.49
C MET A 207 -17.22 15.83 0.37
N GLN A 208 -16.68 15.48 -0.80
CA GLN A 208 -16.72 16.33 -2.00
C GLN A 208 -18.16 16.55 -2.49
N ALA A 209 -18.98 15.50 -2.52
CA ALA A 209 -20.39 15.58 -2.88
C ALA A 209 -21.18 16.42 -1.87
N PHE A 210 -20.99 16.14 -0.58
CA PHE A 210 -21.63 16.90 0.50
C PHE A 210 -21.25 18.40 0.44
N ALA A 211 -19.98 18.71 0.24
CA ALA A 211 -19.51 20.09 0.12
C ALA A 211 -20.15 20.79 -1.09
N LYS A 212 -20.22 20.10 -2.24
CA LYS A 212 -20.84 20.65 -3.47
C LYS A 212 -22.34 20.89 -3.29
N ASN A 213 -23.06 19.94 -2.68
CA ASN A 213 -24.50 20.07 -2.41
C ASN A 213 -24.80 21.25 -1.45
N ASN A 214 -23.97 21.45 -0.44
CA ASN A 214 -24.16 22.47 0.60
C ASN A 214 -23.41 23.80 0.32
N ASN A 215 -22.93 24.02 -0.91
CA ASN A 215 -22.18 25.22 -1.31
C ASN A 215 -20.95 25.51 -0.43
N ILE A 216 -20.33 24.48 0.13
CA ILE A 216 -19.08 24.59 0.89
C ILE A 216 -17.91 24.65 -0.11
N PRO A 217 -17.03 25.66 -0.01
CA PRO A 217 -15.91 25.79 -0.93
C PRO A 217 -14.97 24.56 -0.88
N PHE A 218 -14.56 24.08 -2.05
CA PHE A 218 -13.64 22.94 -2.18
C PHE A 218 -12.31 23.14 -1.42
N SER A 219 -11.90 24.39 -1.22
CA SER A 219 -10.72 24.74 -0.42
C SER A 219 -10.76 24.22 1.02
N ARG A 220 -11.94 23.87 1.55
CA ARG A 220 -12.09 23.25 2.88
C ARG A 220 -11.66 21.77 2.90
N LEU A 221 -11.64 21.12 1.73
CA LEU A 221 -11.17 19.73 1.58
C LEU A 221 -9.66 19.62 1.31
N VAL A 222 -9.08 20.66 0.68
CA VAL A 222 -7.65 20.64 0.29
C VAL A 222 -6.70 20.31 1.45
N PRO A 223 -6.88 20.87 2.68
CA PRO A 223 -6.00 20.53 3.80
C PRO A 223 -6.05 19.06 4.24
N LEU A 224 -7.07 18.30 3.82
CA LEU A 224 -7.27 16.90 4.19
C LEU A 224 -6.75 15.92 3.13
N LEU A 225 -6.18 16.41 2.03
CA LEU A 225 -5.62 15.57 0.97
C LEU A 225 -4.38 14.80 1.42
N ASP A 226 -3.69 15.24 2.46
CA ASP A 226 -2.56 14.49 3.05
C ASP A 226 -3.00 13.12 3.57
N PHE A 227 -4.22 13.01 4.14
CA PHE A 227 -4.80 11.70 4.51
C PHE A 227 -5.02 10.81 3.29
N CYS A 228 -5.50 11.36 2.18
CA CYS A 228 -5.65 10.59 0.94
C CYS A 228 -4.31 10.06 0.42
N ALA A 229 -3.25 10.87 0.45
CA ALA A 229 -1.92 10.42 0.02
C ALA A 229 -1.38 9.32 0.93
N VAL A 230 -1.59 9.44 2.25
CA VAL A 230 -1.16 8.42 3.23
C VAL A 230 -1.92 7.11 3.01
N SER A 231 -3.23 7.18 2.82
CA SER A 231 -4.07 6.04 2.52
C SER A 231 -3.67 5.34 1.21
N ILE A 232 -3.61 6.07 0.09
CA ILE A 232 -3.24 5.53 -1.23
C ILE A 232 -1.90 4.81 -1.19
N ALA A 233 -0.92 5.36 -0.46
CA ALA A 233 0.40 4.77 -0.31
C ALA A 233 0.37 3.49 0.54
N ALA A 234 -0.38 3.49 1.64
CA ALA A 234 -0.39 2.39 2.61
C ALA A 234 -1.24 1.19 2.15
N ASP A 235 -2.36 1.45 1.48
CA ASP A 235 -3.24 0.43 0.93
C ASP A 235 -2.75 -0.11 -0.43
N LEU A 236 -1.67 0.46 -0.97
CA LEU A 236 -1.03 0.04 -2.23
C LEU A 236 -1.99 0.01 -3.43
N VAL A 237 -3.00 0.88 -3.45
CA VAL A 237 -3.88 1.03 -4.61
C VAL A 237 -3.15 1.68 -5.79
N PRO A 238 -3.56 1.44 -7.04
CA PRO A 238 -2.91 1.98 -8.23
C PRO A 238 -2.82 3.52 -8.21
N VAL A 239 -1.62 4.07 -8.40
CA VAL A 239 -1.34 5.53 -8.46
C VAL A 239 -1.54 6.04 -9.89
N VAL A 240 -2.75 5.84 -10.39
CA VAL A 240 -3.20 6.25 -11.73
C VAL A 240 -4.49 7.06 -11.61
N ASP A 241 -4.87 7.74 -12.68
CA ASP A 241 -6.11 8.51 -12.78
C ASP A 241 -6.40 9.35 -11.52
N GLU A 242 -7.53 9.15 -10.87
CA GLU A 242 -7.99 9.95 -9.74
C GLU A 242 -7.10 9.76 -8.50
N ASN A 243 -6.62 8.53 -8.23
CA ASN A 243 -5.66 8.30 -7.15
C ASN A 243 -4.35 9.06 -7.38
N ARG A 244 -3.90 9.23 -8.64
CA ARG A 244 -2.71 10.03 -8.94
C ARG A 244 -2.94 11.51 -8.62
N ILE A 245 -4.13 12.05 -8.93
CA ILE A 245 -4.48 13.43 -8.60
C ILE A 245 -4.47 13.64 -7.09
N LEU A 246 -5.16 12.75 -6.36
CA LEU A 246 -5.24 12.80 -4.88
C LEU A 246 -3.86 12.63 -4.23
N ALA A 247 -3.07 11.65 -4.68
CA ALA A 247 -1.72 11.41 -4.17
C ALA A 247 -0.77 12.57 -4.46
N PHE A 248 -0.81 13.16 -5.66
CA PHE A 248 0.04 14.28 -6.04
C PHE A 248 -0.22 15.51 -5.15
N HIS A 249 -1.49 15.91 -5.02
CA HIS A 249 -1.86 17.07 -4.20
C HIS A 249 -1.77 16.76 -2.71
N GLY A 250 -2.09 15.55 -2.29
CA GLY A 250 -1.96 15.11 -0.90
C GLY A 250 -0.50 15.04 -0.44
N LEU A 251 0.40 14.52 -1.28
CA LEU A 251 1.83 14.53 -0.99
C LEU A 251 2.40 15.96 -0.93
N LYS A 252 1.92 16.84 -1.81
CA LYS A 252 2.25 18.27 -1.74
C LYS A 252 1.76 18.89 -0.42
N GLN A 253 0.53 18.59 0.01
CA GLN A 253 -0.03 19.04 1.28
C GLN A 253 0.79 18.53 2.46
N LEU A 254 1.13 17.23 2.46
CA LEU A 254 1.98 16.59 3.48
C LEU A 254 3.37 17.24 3.60
N ASN A 255 3.94 17.67 2.47
CA ASN A 255 5.25 18.34 2.43
C ASN A 255 5.20 19.83 2.83
N GLN A 256 4.11 20.52 2.57
CA GLN A 256 4.03 21.98 2.76
C GLN A 256 3.32 22.38 4.05
N ASN A 257 2.21 21.74 4.37
CA ASN A 257 1.38 22.08 5.53
C ASN A 257 0.59 20.86 6.01
N PRO A 258 1.28 19.82 6.54
CA PRO A 258 0.64 18.60 7.00
C PRO A 258 -0.35 18.83 8.14
N SER A 259 -1.37 17.98 8.24
CA SER A 259 -2.22 17.86 9.43
C SER A 259 -1.34 17.61 10.67
N LEU A 260 -1.71 18.17 11.83
CA LEU A 260 -0.84 18.18 13.02
C LEU A 260 -0.41 16.77 13.47
N GLY A 261 -1.31 15.77 13.41
CA GLY A 261 -0.97 14.40 13.72
C GLY A 261 0.05 13.80 12.75
N LEU A 262 -0.12 14.03 11.43
CA LEU A 262 0.85 13.58 10.42
C LEU A 262 2.17 14.34 10.56
N LYS A 263 2.14 15.64 10.88
CA LYS A 263 3.35 16.41 11.18
C LYS A 263 4.13 15.79 12.34
N ALA A 264 3.45 15.47 13.43
CA ALA A 264 4.08 14.83 14.59
C ALA A 264 4.73 13.48 14.22
N ILE A 265 4.08 12.66 13.40
CA ILE A 265 4.67 11.40 12.90
C ILE A 265 5.91 11.68 12.03
N VAL A 266 5.84 12.67 11.13
CA VAL A 266 7.00 13.06 10.29
C VAL A 266 8.18 13.48 11.16
N ASP A 267 7.92 14.26 12.21
CA ASP A 267 8.94 14.76 13.13
C ASP A 267 9.64 13.62 13.89
N ILE A 268 8.87 12.67 14.47
CA ILE A 268 9.47 11.52 15.17
C ILE A 268 10.18 10.55 14.22
N CYS A 269 9.79 10.51 12.93
CA CYS A 269 10.49 9.74 11.91
C CYS A 269 11.85 10.37 11.52
N GLY A 270 12.18 11.59 11.98
CA GLY A 270 13.37 12.32 11.55
C GLY A 270 13.34 12.69 10.06
N LEU A 271 12.15 12.96 9.50
CA LEU A 271 11.97 13.24 8.08
C LEU A 271 11.92 14.73 7.74
N ASN A 272 12.12 15.60 8.75
CA ASN A 272 12.10 17.04 8.59
C ASN A 272 13.21 17.54 7.65
N GLY A 273 12.91 18.62 6.91
CA GLY A 273 13.89 19.32 6.08
C GLY A 273 14.20 18.65 4.74
N ARG A 274 13.48 17.59 4.37
CA ARG A 274 13.54 16.96 3.05
C ARG A 274 12.15 16.74 2.46
N GLU A 275 12.08 16.62 1.15
CA GLU A 275 10.85 16.25 0.46
C GLU A 275 10.48 14.79 0.73
N LEU A 276 9.26 14.57 1.19
CA LEU A 276 8.70 13.24 1.44
C LEU A 276 8.19 12.63 0.15
N SER A 277 8.35 11.32 0.03
CA SER A 277 7.86 10.49 -1.09
C SER A 277 6.82 9.48 -0.63
N MET A 278 6.15 8.81 -1.57
CA MET A 278 5.26 7.67 -1.26
C MET A 278 6.00 6.56 -0.51
N SER A 279 7.27 6.31 -0.82
CA SER A 279 8.10 5.33 -0.09
C SER A 279 8.28 5.69 1.38
N ASP A 280 8.40 6.97 1.73
CA ASP A 280 8.47 7.39 3.13
C ASP A 280 7.15 7.12 3.87
N ILE A 281 6.04 7.28 3.17
CA ILE A 281 4.73 6.93 3.73
C ILE A 281 4.65 5.42 3.96
N ILE A 282 4.95 4.61 2.95
CA ILE A 282 4.86 3.13 3.00
C ILE A 282 5.75 2.55 4.11
N PHE A 283 7.00 3.01 4.21
CA PHE A 283 8.00 2.36 5.06
C PHE A 283 8.23 3.04 6.41
N LYS A 284 7.74 4.27 6.61
CA LYS A 284 7.99 5.01 7.86
C LYS A 284 6.72 5.53 8.52
N ILE A 285 5.82 6.22 7.79
CA ILE A 285 4.60 6.81 8.35
C ILE A 285 3.53 5.74 8.58
N GLY A 286 3.18 4.98 7.53
CA GLY A 286 2.13 3.96 7.57
C GLY A 286 2.36 2.88 8.64
N PRO A 287 3.58 2.30 8.78
CA PRO A 287 3.86 1.32 9.82
C PRO A 287 3.61 1.81 11.25
N ARG A 288 3.79 3.10 11.53
CA ARG A 288 3.48 3.69 12.84
C ARG A 288 1.98 3.78 13.09
N ILE A 289 1.22 4.29 12.11
CA ILE A 289 -0.25 4.32 12.19
C ILE A 289 -0.80 2.90 12.40
N ASN A 290 -0.29 1.90 11.67
CA ASN A 290 -0.70 0.51 11.81
C ASN A 290 -0.29 -0.12 13.16
N ALA A 291 0.75 0.41 13.81
CA ALA A 291 1.31 -0.24 15.00
C ALA A 291 0.32 -0.25 16.16
N SER A 292 -0.46 0.81 16.36
CA SER A 292 -1.46 0.87 17.44
C SER A 292 -2.50 -0.24 17.31
N GLY A 293 -3.08 -0.45 16.12
CA GLY A 293 -4.05 -1.51 15.86
C GLY A 293 -3.46 -2.94 15.88
N ARG A 294 -2.13 -3.09 15.88
CA ARG A 294 -1.43 -4.38 15.98
C ARG A 294 -1.00 -4.72 17.39
N MET A 295 -0.69 -3.73 18.21
CA MET A 295 -0.10 -3.90 19.54
C MET A 295 -1.10 -3.55 20.67
N GLU A 296 -2.08 -2.70 20.38
CA GLU A 296 -3.08 -2.25 21.34
C GLU A 296 -4.43 -1.97 20.67
N ASN A 297 -4.80 -0.69 20.44
CA ASN A 297 -6.09 -0.29 19.88
C ASN A 297 -5.91 0.75 18.76
N GLY A 298 -6.54 0.51 17.60
CA GLY A 298 -6.49 1.38 16.43
C GLY A 298 -7.04 2.79 16.65
N LYS A 299 -7.91 2.97 17.63
CA LYS A 299 -8.47 4.29 18.00
C LYS A 299 -7.38 5.30 18.31
N LYS A 300 -6.26 4.90 18.93
CA LYS A 300 -5.13 5.79 19.23
C LYS A 300 -4.52 6.45 17.99
N SER A 301 -4.52 5.76 16.86
CA SER A 301 -4.08 6.35 15.60
C SER A 301 -5.04 7.43 15.13
N VAL A 302 -6.35 7.22 15.23
CA VAL A 302 -7.33 8.26 14.88
C VAL A 302 -7.25 9.43 15.87
N ASP A 303 -7.13 9.17 17.17
CA ASP A 303 -6.96 10.22 18.21
C ASP A 303 -5.80 11.16 17.82
N LEU A 304 -4.64 10.60 17.43
CA LEU A 304 -3.50 11.37 16.93
C LEU A 304 -3.82 12.15 15.64
N LEU A 305 -4.44 11.50 14.66
CA LEU A 305 -4.69 12.11 13.34
C LEU A 305 -5.69 13.26 13.40
N VAL A 306 -6.62 13.25 14.38
CA VAL A 306 -7.63 14.30 14.56
C VAL A 306 -7.22 15.39 15.55
N GLU A 307 -6.07 15.22 16.25
CA GLU A 307 -5.60 16.15 17.27
C GLU A 307 -5.43 17.58 16.72
N ARG A 308 -5.73 18.57 17.55
CA ARG A 308 -5.73 20.00 17.20
C ARG A 308 -4.62 20.78 17.89
N GLU A 309 -3.96 20.16 18.85
CA GLU A 309 -2.83 20.74 19.57
C GLU A 309 -1.55 19.95 19.27
N TYR A 310 -0.54 20.64 18.74
CA TYR A 310 0.68 19.98 18.28
C TYR A 310 1.48 19.31 19.42
N SER A 311 1.51 19.89 20.62
CA SER A 311 2.18 19.28 21.78
C SER A 311 1.56 17.93 22.14
N LEU A 312 0.23 17.84 22.16
CA LEU A 312 -0.49 16.59 22.42
C LEU A 312 -0.30 15.58 21.27
N ALA A 313 -0.36 16.06 20.02
CA ALA A 313 -0.08 15.22 18.87
C ALA A 313 1.34 14.61 18.92
N LEU A 314 2.33 15.40 19.34
CA LEU A 314 3.71 14.92 19.46
C LEU A 314 3.87 13.85 20.55
N ASP A 315 3.20 14.00 21.68
CA ASP A 315 3.22 13.00 22.75
C ASP A 315 2.51 11.71 22.35
N GLN A 316 1.35 11.81 21.69
CA GLN A 316 0.65 10.65 21.12
C GLN A 316 1.52 9.94 20.06
N ALA A 317 2.19 10.70 19.19
CA ALA A 317 3.07 10.15 18.16
C ALA A 317 4.26 9.37 18.76
N LYS A 318 4.85 9.84 19.87
CA LYS A 318 5.90 9.11 20.58
C LYS A 318 5.42 7.75 21.09
N HIS A 319 4.22 7.69 21.69
CA HIS A 319 3.63 6.42 22.13
C HIS A 319 3.37 5.46 20.96
N ILE A 320 2.89 5.97 19.83
CA ILE A 320 2.71 5.16 18.62
C ILE A 320 4.05 4.65 18.09
N ASP A 321 5.12 5.45 18.17
CA ASP A 321 6.46 5.00 17.79
C ASP A 321 7.00 3.90 18.71
N GLU A 322 6.72 3.96 20.02
CA GLU A 322 7.05 2.89 20.97
C GLU A 322 6.37 1.57 20.58
N TYR A 323 5.07 1.59 20.20
CA TYR A 323 4.37 0.40 19.68
C TYR A 323 5.00 -0.11 18.39
N ASN A 324 5.42 0.79 17.50
CA ASN A 324 6.08 0.40 16.26
C ASN A 324 7.45 -0.26 16.52
N GLU A 325 8.24 0.22 17.48
CA GLU A 325 9.50 -0.43 17.84
C GLU A 325 9.25 -1.81 18.48
N GLN A 326 8.30 -1.93 19.40
CA GLN A 326 7.90 -3.22 19.96
C GLN A 326 7.45 -4.20 18.86
N ARG A 327 6.64 -3.73 17.92
CA ARG A 327 6.19 -4.54 16.77
C ARG A 327 7.39 -5.00 15.93
N LYS A 328 8.39 -4.14 15.67
CA LYS A 328 9.61 -4.50 14.91
C LYS A 328 10.44 -5.56 15.63
N ASP A 329 10.56 -5.49 16.95
CA ASP A 329 11.29 -6.47 17.73
C ASP A 329 10.63 -7.84 17.67
N VAL A 330 9.29 -7.87 17.86
CA VAL A 330 8.49 -9.11 17.74
C VAL A 330 8.58 -9.67 16.31
N ASP A 331 8.45 -8.82 15.28
CA ASP A 331 8.56 -9.20 13.87
C ASP A 331 9.93 -9.82 13.55
N ARG A 332 11.03 -9.21 14.03
CA ARG A 332 12.38 -9.73 13.85
C ARG A 332 12.55 -11.09 14.49
N GLN A 333 12.16 -11.23 15.76
CA GLN A 333 12.25 -12.49 16.49
C GLN A 333 11.45 -13.60 15.78
N MET A 334 10.18 -13.34 15.46
CA MET A 334 9.32 -14.32 14.79
C MET A 334 9.84 -14.69 13.38
N THR A 335 10.41 -13.73 12.65
CA THR A 335 11.00 -13.98 11.33
C THR A 335 12.27 -14.86 11.45
N GLU A 336 13.12 -14.64 12.44
CA GLU A 336 14.30 -15.47 12.71
C GLU A 336 13.90 -16.91 13.06
N GLU A 337 12.93 -17.09 13.96
CA GLU A 337 12.37 -18.40 14.33
C GLU A 337 11.76 -19.11 13.10
N ALA A 338 10.97 -18.39 12.30
CA ALA A 338 10.36 -18.90 11.08
C ALA A 338 11.41 -19.35 10.06
N ASN A 339 12.47 -18.57 9.84
CA ASN A 339 13.59 -18.94 8.96
C ASN A 339 14.30 -20.20 9.42
N GLN A 340 14.51 -20.38 10.74
CA GLN A 340 15.09 -21.63 11.27
C GLN A 340 14.21 -22.84 11.02
N ILE A 341 12.89 -22.68 11.14
CA ILE A 341 11.93 -23.75 10.83
C ILE A 341 11.96 -24.08 9.33
N VAL A 342 11.94 -23.07 8.45
CA VAL A 342 12.03 -23.27 6.99
C VAL A 342 13.31 -24.00 6.63
N ALA A 343 14.48 -23.57 7.12
CA ALA A 343 15.76 -24.20 6.84
C ALA A 343 15.79 -25.69 7.25
N ARG A 344 15.16 -26.04 8.39
CA ARG A 344 15.02 -27.43 8.84
C ARG A 344 14.11 -28.24 7.91
N LEU A 345 13.01 -27.68 7.46
CA LEU A 345 12.08 -28.36 6.54
C LEU A 345 12.70 -28.55 5.15
N GLU A 346 13.41 -27.54 4.63
CA GLU A 346 14.11 -27.61 3.34
C GLU A 346 15.20 -28.69 3.32
N SER A 347 15.89 -28.92 4.45
CA SER A 347 16.87 -30.00 4.56
C SER A 347 16.27 -31.42 4.41
N GLN A 348 14.95 -31.54 4.59
CA GLN A 348 14.23 -32.82 4.45
C GLN A 348 13.61 -32.99 3.06
N LYS A 349 12.96 -31.95 2.56
CA LYS A 349 12.30 -31.94 1.24
C LYS A 349 12.01 -30.51 0.80
N HIS A 350 12.36 -30.18 -0.45
CA HIS A 350 11.94 -28.94 -1.08
C HIS A 350 10.40 -28.86 -1.18
N GLN A 351 9.83 -27.71 -0.85
CA GLN A 351 8.37 -27.51 -0.85
C GLN A 351 8.02 -26.30 -1.71
N SER A 352 6.93 -26.38 -2.49
CA SER A 352 6.44 -25.29 -3.35
C SER A 352 5.69 -24.20 -2.58
N SER A 353 5.40 -24.40 -1.31
CA SER A 353 4.76 -23.44 -0.41
C SER A 353 5.32 -23.53 1.00
N ILE A 354 5.08 -22.50 1.80
CA ILE A 354 5.49 -22.43 3.20
C ILE A 354 4.23 -22.38 4.07
N VAL A 355 4.05 -23.34 4.97
CA VAL A 355 3.00 -23.31 6.01
C VAL A 355 3.65 -23.54 7.36
N LEU A 356 3.70 -22.49 8.16
CA LEU A 356 4.28 -22.50 9.49
C LEU A 356 3.23 -22.24 10.57
N TYR A 357 3.44 -22.81 11.74
CA TYR A 357 2.58 -22.55 12.90
C TYR A 357 3.37 -22.67 14.18
N ASP A 358 3.09 -21.73 15.10
CA ASP A 358 3.62 -21.70 16.46
C ASP A 358 2.62 -21.06 17.40
N GLU A 359 2.43 -21.63 18.59
CA GLU A 359 1.44 -21.16 19.56
C GLU A 359 1.83 -19.85 20.27
N HIS A 360 3.10 -19.45 20.22
CA HIS A 360 3.62 -18.25 20.88
C HIS A 360 3.69 -17.03 19.95
N TRP A 361 3.43 -17.19 18.66
CA TRP A 361 3.50 -16.09 17.72
C TRP A 361 2.35 -15.08 17.89
N LYS A 362 2.65 -13.80 17.71
CA LYS A 362 1.66 -12.72 17.89
C LYS A 362 0.74 -12.59 16.68
N LYS A 363 -0.58 -12.71 16.91
CA LYS A 363 -1.65 -12.61 15.90
C LYS A 363 -1.52 -11.33 15.04
N GLY A 364 -1.21 -10.17 15.64
CA GLY A 364 -1.03 -8.89 14.93
C GLY A 364 0.19 -8.83 14.01
N VAL A 365 1.14 -9.80 14.11
CA VAL A 365 2.44 -9.79 13.38
C VAL A 365 2.57 -10.93 12.36
N ILE A 366 1.81 -12.03 12.49
CA ILE A 366 1.91 -13.20 11.58
C ILE A 366 1.81 -12.81 10.10
N GLY A 367 0.98 -11.80 9.74
CA GLY A 367 0.84 -11.35 8.36
C GLY A 367 2.08 -10.63 7.83
N ILE A 368 2.86 -9.97 8.71
CA ILE A 368 4.13 -9.33 8.33
C ILE A 368 5.18 -10.42 8.08
N VAL A 369 5.26 -11.40 8.99
CA VAL A 369 6.16 -12.55 8.84
C VAL A 369 5.84 -13.34 7.57
N ALA A 370 4.56 -13.58 7.27
CA ALA A 370 4.15 -14.23 6.02
C ALA A 370 4.64 -13.46 4.78
N SER A 371 4.50 -12.13 4.75
CA SER A 371 5.02 -11.29 3.66
C SER A 371 6.53 -11.43 3.51
N ARG A 372 7.29 -11.32 4.60
CA ARG A 372 8.76 -11.46 4.59
C ARG A 372 9.23 -12.82 4.08
N LEU A 373 8.58 -13.89 4.54
CA LEU A 373 8.91 -15.24 4.05
C LEU A 373 8.59 -15.39 2.56
N THR A 374 7.47 -14.83 2.11
CA THR A 374 7.13 -14.80 0.67
C THR A 374 8.18 -14.05 -0.15
N GLU A 375 8.66 -12.91 0.34
CA GLU A 375 9.73 -12.12 -0.31
C GLU A 375 11.08 -12.85 -0.30
N ILE A 376 11.45 -13.51 0.81
CA ILE A 376 12.74 -14.23 0.94
C ILE A 376 12.77 -15.50 0.09
N TYR A 377 11.70 -16.29 0.14
CA TYR A 377 11.67 -17.64 -0.46
C TYR A 377 10.93 -17.69 -1.80
N PHE A 378 10.22 -16.63 -2.16
CA PHE A 378 9.38 -16.52 -3.36
C PHE A 378 8.39 -17.69 -3.51
N ARG A 379 7.59 -17.92 -2.47
CA ARG A 379 6.58 -18.99 -2.38
C ARG A 379 5.31 -18.54 -1.68
N PRO A 380 4.14 -19.06 -2.07
CA PRO A 380 2.92 -18.86 -1.29
C PRO A 380 3.13 -19.31 0.16
N THR A 381 2.85 -18.41 1.09
CA THR A 381 3.18 -18.60 2.51
C THR A 381 1.97 -18.41 3.39
N VAL A 382 1.75 -19.32 4.34
CA VAL A 382 0.76 -19.23 5.41
C VAL A 382 1.47 -19.32 6.77
N VAL A 383 1.21 -18.33 7.62
CA VAL A 383 1.73 -18.29 9.01
C VAL A 383 0.56 -18.30 9.96
N LEU A 384 0.55 -19.24 10.89
CA LEU A 384 -0.54 -19.49 11.84
C LEU A 384 -0.05 -19.34 13.27
N THR A 385 -0.94 -18.86 14.14
CA THR A 385 -0.75 -18.86 15.60
C THR A 385 -1.95 -19.46 16.30
N ARG A 386 -1.77 -19.84 17.55
CA ARG A 386 -2.83 -20.42 18.39
C ARG A 386 -3.59 -19.33 19.12
N ASP A 387 -4.90 -19.49 19.16
CA ASP A 387 -5.83 -18.69 19.96
C ASP A 387 -6.80 -19.66 20.64
N GLU A 388 -6.53 -20.01 21.89
CA GLU A 388 -7.19 -21.10 22.63
C GLU A 388 -7.12 -22.45 21.91
N ASN A 389 -8.24 -22.96 21.41
CA ASN A 389 -8.36 -24.20 20.63
C ASN A 389 -8.40 -23.96 19.10
N LEU A 390 -8.23 -22.69 18.68
CA LEU A 390 -8.25 -22.27 17.29
C LEU A 390 -6.84 -21.95 16.80
N ALA A 391 -6.66 -22.07 15.49
CA ALA A 391 -5.53 -21.53 14.76
C ALA A 391 -6.02 -20.37 13.92
N THR A 392 -5.42 -19.19 14.10
CA THR A 392 -5.63 -18.03 13.23
C THR A 392 -4.41 -17.81 12.37
N GLY A 393 -4.61 -17.61 11.06
CA GLY A 393 -3.55 -17.51 10.09
C GLY A 393 -3.66 -16.31 9.16
N SER A 394 -2.51 -15.96 8.60
CA SER A 394 -2.40 -15.00 7.51
C SER A 394 -1.61 -15.60 6.38
N ALA A 395 -2.15 -15.50 5.17
CA ALA A 395 -1.54 -15.99 3.95
C ALA A 395 -1.06 -14.84 3.06
N ARG A 396 0.05 -15.07 2.36
CA ARG A 396 0.59 -14.18 1.33
C ARG A 396 1.00 -14.99 0.10
N SER A 397 0.89 -14.36 -1.07
CA SER A 397 1.17 -15.03 -2.35
C SER A 397 2.29 -14.36 -3.13
N VAL A 398 2.83 -15.13 -4.07
CA VAL A 398 3.70 -14.63 -5.14
C VAL A 398 2.85 -14.09 -6.30
N ALA A 399 3.47 -13.30 -7.17
CA ALA A 399 2.79 -12.73 -8.34
C ALA A 399 2.16 -13.83 -9.22
N GLY A 400 0.89 -13.63 -9.59
CA GLY A 400 0.15 -14.52 -10.48
C GLY A 400 -0.48 -15.76 -9.82
N PHE A 401 -0.14 -16.11 -8.57
CA PHE A 401 -0.76 -17.24 -7.87
C PHE A 401 -1.90 -16.81 -6.95
N ASP A 402 -3.05 -17.47 -7.04
CA ASP A 402 -4.22 -17.17 -6.20
C ASP A 402 -4.20 -17.98 -4.89
N VAL A 403 -3.69 -17.35 -3.81
CA VAL A 403 -3.65 -17.97 -2.48
C VAL A 403 -5.05 -18.14 -1.87
N TYR A 404 -6.02 -17.30 -2.25
CA TYR A 404 -7.40 -17.43 -1.78
C TYR A 404 -8.05 -18.71 -2.32
N ALA A 405 -7.84 -19.03 -3.60
CA ALA A 405 -8.31 -20.28 -4.20
C ALA A 405 -7.69 -21.51 -3.51
N ALA A 406 -6.39 -21.44 -3.18
CA ALA A 406 -5.70 -22.50 -2.45
C ALA A 406 -6.26 -22.72 -1.03
N ILE A 407 -6.59 -21.64 -0.30
CA ILE A 407 -7.25 -21.71 1.01
C ILE A 407 -8.67 -22.26 0.85
N LYS A 408 -9.43 -21.78 -0.13
CA LYS A 408 -10.80 -22.22 -0.42
C LYS A 408 -10.88 -23.73 -0.73
N SER A 409 -9.84 -24.34 -1.31
CA SER A 409 -9.79 -25.79 -1.54
C SER A 409 -9.81 -26.61 -0.25
N CYS A 410 -9.47 -25.99 0.89
CA CYS A 410 -9.49 -26.58 2.22
C CYS A 410 -10.70 -26.16 3.06
N ARG A 411 -11.78 -25.64 2.43
CA ARG A 411 -12.91 -25.00 3.13
C ARG A 411 -13.53 -25.85 4.25
N ASP A 412 -13.58 -27.14 4.07
CA ASP A 412 -14.14 -28.09 5.07
C ASP A 412 -13.36 -28.14 6.39
N LEU A 413 -12.10 -27.72 6.40
CA LEU A 413 -11.26 -27.59 7.60
C LEU A 413 -11.38 -26.21 8.26
N LEU A 414 -11.98 -25.23 7.57
CA LEU A 414 -11.98 -23.83 8.00
C LEU A 414 -13.29 -23.44 8.68
N LEU A 415 -13.18 -22.73 9.78
CA LEU A 415 -14.31 -22.08 10.45
C LEU A 415 -14.65 -20.74 9.78
N ASN A 416 -13.60 -19.99 9.39
CA ASN A 416 -13.73 -18.73 8.66
C ASN A 416 -12.51 -18.50 7.79
N PHE A 417 -12.70 -17.86 6.63
CA PHE A 417 -11.63 -17.37 5.78
C PHE A 417 -12.13 -16.24 4.88
N GLY A 418 -11.21 -15.32 4.53
CA GLY A 418 -11.51 -14.20 3.67
C GLY A 418 -10.24 -13.57 3.13
N GLY A 419 -10.36 -12.80 2.06
CA GLY A 419 -9.22 -12.14 1.43
C GLY A 419 -9.34 -12.07 -0.08
N HIS A 420 -8.20 -11.92 -0.73
CA HIS A 420 -8.04 -11.76 -2.17
C HIS A 420 -6.88 -12.62 -2.68
N THR A 421 -6.62 -12.58 -3.98
CA THR A 421 -5.59 -13.36 -4.68
C THR A 421 -4.22 -13.35 -3.99
N TYR A 422 -3.79 -12.21 -3.42
CA TYR A 422 -2.43 -12.06 -2.87
C TYR A 422 -2.34 -12.09 -1.35
N ALA A 423 -3.46 -11.96 -0.65
CA ALA A 423 -3.49 -11.97 0.81
C ALA A 423 -4.82 -12.48 1.33
N ALA A 424 -4.78 -13.36 2.32
CA ALA A 424 -5.99 -13.88 2.96
C ALA A 424 -5.77 -14.15 4.45
N GLY A 425 -6.87 -14.06 5.20
CA GLY A 425 -6.96 -14.50 6.59
C GLY A 425 -7.75 -15.81 6.69
N LEU A 426 -7.46 -16.63 7.69
CA LEU A 426 -8.16 -17.90 7.92
C LEU A 426 -8.18 -18.26 9.40
N THR A 427 -9.20 -19.02 9.78
CA THR A 427 -9.34 -19.57 11.13
C THR A 427 -9.82 -21.02 11.04
N MET A 428 -9.21 -21.91 11.80
CA MET A 428 -9.55 -23.34 11.87
C MET A 428 -9.37 -23.88 13.30
N LYS A 429 -9.76 -25.10 13.55
CA LYS A 429 -9.40 -25.79 14.80
C LYS A 429 -7.90 -26.08 14.79
N TRP A 430 -7.24 -25.94 15.95
CA TRP A 430 -5.81 -26.22 16.08
C TRP A 430 -5.44 -27.65 15.67
N ALA A 431 -6.32 -28.60 15.93
CA ALA A 431 -6.13 -30.01 15.56
C ALA A 431 -6.03 -30.23 14.04
N ASP A 432 -6.65 -29.36 13.23
CA ASP A 432 -6.75 -29.50 11.78
C ASP A 432 -5.56 -28.89 11.04
N VAL A 433 -4.67 -28.16 11.72
CA VAL A 433 -3.52 -27.45 11.10
C VAL A 433 -2.62 -28.37 10.30
N LYS A 434 -2.36 -29.60 10.77
CA LYS A 434 -1.49 -30.56 10.07
C LYS A 434 -2.11 -31.03 8.75
N GLU A 435 -3.42 -31.31 8.74
CA GLU A 435 -4.13 -31.73 7.53
C GLU A 435 -4.28 -30.54 6.55
N PHE A 436 -4.60 -29.36 7.05
CA PHE A 436 -4.60 -28.13 6.25
C PHE A 436 -3.26 -27.93 5.54
N ARG A 437 -2.15 -28.00 6.27
CA ARG A 437 -0.80 -27.86 5.70
C ARG A 437 -0.57 -28.83 4.56
N LYS A 438 -0.88 -30.12 4.74
CA LYS A 438 -0.71 -31.15 3.73
C LYS A 438 -1.53 -30.84 2.47
N ARG A 439 -2.80 -30.51 2.62
CA ARG A 439 -3.72 -30.22 1.50
C ARG A 439 -3.38 -28.94 0.78
N PHE A 440 -3.06 -27.87 1.52
CA PHE A 440 -2.62 -26.61 0.94
C PHE A 440 -1.34 -26.77 0.12
N GLN A 441 -0.34 -27.51 0.63
CA GLN A 441 0.90 -27.78 -0.10
C GLN A 441 0.65 -28.61 -1.37
N ALA A 442 -0.21 -29.61 -1.32
CA ALA A 442 -0.59 -30.39 -2.48
C ALA A 442 -1.28 -29.54 -3.56
N TYR A 443 -2.21 -28.67 -3.15
CA TYR A 443 -2.87 -27.75 -4.08
C TYR A 443 -1.88 -26.80 -4.74
N VAL A 444 -0.97 -26.18 -3.97
CA VAL A 444 0.04 -25.28 -4.52
C VAL A 444 0.96 -26.03 -5.49
N GLU A 445 1.43 -27.22 -5.15
CA GLU A 445 2.29 -28.02 -6.03
C GLU A 445 1.64 -28.32 -7.38
N GLU A 446 0.33 -28.58 -7.39
CA GLU A 446 -0.44 -28.90 -8.58
C GLU A 446 -0.75 -27.69 -9.46
N HIS A 447 -0.92 -26.49 -8.86
CA HIS A 447 -1.47 -25.31 -9.55
C HIS A 447 -0.48 -24.15 -9.74
N ILE A 448 0.73 -24.22 -9.14
CA ILE A 448 1.72 -23.15 -9.30
C ILE A 448 2.51 -23.34 -10.59
N GLU A 449 2.44 -22.34 -11.47
CA GLU A 449 3.16 -22.37 -12.74
C GLU A 449 4.66 -22.10 -12.54
N PRO A 450 5.54 -22.59 -13.46
CA PRO A 450 6.99 -22.38 -13.36
C PRO A 450 7.38 -20.90 -13.27
N GLU A 451 6.70 -20.03 -14.02
CA GLU A 451 6.93 -18.58 -14.05
C GLU A 451 6.61 -17.90 -12.71
N GLN A 452 5.71 -18.51 -11.93
CA GLN A 452 5.30 -18.01 -10.60
C GLN A 452 6.27 -18.44 -9.49
N ARG A 453 7.28 -19.26 -9.82
CA ARG A 453 8.32 -19.73 -8.89
C ARG A 453 9.59 -18.89 -8.93
N GLU A 454 9.66 -17.90 -9.83
CA GLU A 454 10.82 -17.06 -10.05
C GLU A 454 10.46 -15.59 -9.80
N ALA A 455 11.32 -14.87 -9.12
CA ALA A 455 11.19 -13.43 -9.00
C ALA A 455 11.55 -12.76 -10.32
N ILE A 456 10.66 -11.92 -10.85
CA ILE A 456 10.83 -11.24 -12.14
C ILE A 456 11.15 -9.76 -11.90
N LEU A 457 12.13 -9.24 -12.64
CA LEU A 457 12.37 -7.81 -12.77
C LEU A 457 11.97 -7.35 -14.17
N ASP A 458 10.93 -6.53 -14.25
CA ASP A 458 10.50 -5.91 -15.52
C ASP A 458 11.37 -4.69 -15.82
N ILE A 459 12.23 -4.80 -16.81
CA ILE A 459 13.13 -3.72 -17.26
C ILE A 459 12.36 -2.79 -18.20
N ASP A 460 12.31 -1.51 -17.86
CA ASP A 460 11.63 -0.49 -18.66
C ASP A 460 12.45 -0.05 -19.88
N ALA A 461 13.77 0.10 -19.73
CA ALA A 461 14.66 0.45 -20.82
C ALA A 461 16.10 0.00 -20.56
N VAL A 462 16.79 -0.37 -21.64
CA VAL A 462 18.25 -0.55 -21.67
C VAL A 462 18.88 0.77 -22.12
N ILE A 463 19.76 1.34 -21.29
CA ILE A 463 20.39 2.64 -21.52
C ILE A 463 21.89 2.58 -21.20
N ASP A 464 22.68 3.45 -21.83
CA ASP A 464 24.09 3.64 -21.49
C ASP A 464 24.25 4.74 -20.42
N PHE A 465 25.35 4.75 -19.66
CA PHE A 465 25.56 5.77 -18.62
C PHE A 465 25.63 7.20 -19.16
N LYS A 466 26.01 7.38 -20.44
CA LYS A 466 25.99 8.70 -21.11
C LYS A 466 24.58 9.31 -21.17
N ASP A 467 23.53 8.47 -21.18
CA ASP A 467 22.14 8.90 -21.27
C ASP A 467 21.61 9.39 -19.91
N ILE A 468 22.30 9.06 -18.80
CA ILE A 468 21.93 9.46 -17.43
C ILE A 468 22.39 10.90 -17.17
N THR A 469 21.71 11.84 -17.80
CA THR A 469 21.99 13.26 -17.65
C THR A 469 21.22 13.87 -16.47
N LYS A 470 21.67 15.04 -16.01
CA LYS A 470 20.90 15.82 -15.01
C LYS A 470 19.50 16.14 -15.50
N LYS A 471 19.32 16.38 -16.80
CA LYS A 471 18.02 16.65 -17.41
C LYS A 471 17.13 15.41 -17.34
N LEU A 472 17.64 14.23 -17.72
CA LEU A 472 16.89 12.97 -17.60
C LEU A 472 16.40 12.76 -16.17
N HIS A 473 17.28 12.92 -15.18
CA HIS A 473 16.93 12.75 -13.76
C HIS A 473 15.88 13.77 -13.29
N THR A 474 16.01 15.05 -13.68
CA THR A 474 15.01 16.07 -13.34
C THR A 474 13.64 15.76 -13.95
N ASP A 475 13.62 15.31 -15.21
CA ASP A 475 12.39 14.96 -15.90
C ASP A 475 11.78 13.65 -15.33
N LEU A 476 12.59 12.67 -14.88
CA LEU A 476 12.14 11.46 -14.20
C LEU A 476 11.35 11.79 -12.91
N LYS A 477 11.79 12.79 -12.15
CA LYS A 477 11.06 13.22 -10.93
C LYS A 477 9.63 13.67 -11.23
N ARG A 478 9.34 14.14 -12.44
CA ARG A 478 7.98 14.53 -12.85
C ARG A 478 7.03 13.34 -13.01
N PHE A 479 7.54 12.10 -13.06
CA PHE A 479 6.73 10.88 -13.05
C PHE A 479 6.15 10.58 -11.67
N ALA A 480 6.71 11.14 -10.59
CA ALA A 480 6.17 10.99 -9.25
C ALA A 480 4.72 11.55 -9.13
N PRO A 481 3.91 11.06 -8.18
CA PRO A 481 4.20 10.03 -7.19
C PRO A 481 4.26 8.62 -7.80
N PHE A 482 5.19 7.80 -7.30
CA PHE A 482 5.35 6.40 -7.71
C PHE A 482 4.58 5.46 -6.80
N GLY A 483 4.14 4.33 -7.33
CA GLY A 483 3.41 3.29 -6.62
C GLY A 483 2.85 2.25 -7.59
N PRO A 484 1.96 1.34 -7.16
CA PRO A 484 1.31 0.40 -8.07
C PRO A 484 0.67 1.13 -9.26
N GLY A 485 0.76 0.56 -10.45
CA GLY A 485 0.29 1.19 -11.71
C GLY A 485 1.17 2.32 -12.26
N ASN A 486 2.06 2.89 -11.44
CA ASN A 486 3.11 3.83 -11.85
C ASN A 486 4.41 3.57 -11.09
N PRO A 487 5.07 2.41 -11.31
CA PRO A 487 6.31 2.07 -10.62
C PRO A 487 7.44 3.03 -11.01
N LYS A 488 8.46 3.12 -10.15
CA LYS A 488 9.72 3.76 -10.54
C LYS A 488 10.29 3.04 -11.75
N PRO A 489 10.75 3.77 -12.78
CA PRO A 489 11.38 3.15 -13.93
C PRO A 489 12.62 2.36 -13.55
N LEU A 490 12.68 1.11 -14.00
CA LEU A 490 13.80 0.21 -13.83
C LEU A 490 14.61 0.17 -15.13
N PHE A 491 15.84 0.61 -15.04
CA PHE A 491 16.78 0.65 -16.14
C PHE A 491 17.76 -0.52 -16.09
N CYS A 492 18.32 -0.85 -17.24
CA CYS A 492 19.42 -1.79 -17.35
C CYS A 492 20.58 -1.16 -18.13
N THR A 493 21.81 -1.38 -17.69
CA THR A 493 23.02 -1.15 -18.48
C THR A 493 23.79 -2.45 -18.58
N LEU A 494 24.11 -2.82 -19.80
CA LEU A 494 24.84 -4.04 -20.11
C LEU A 494 26.34 -3.78 -20.11
N ASP A 495 27.10 -4.80 -19.75
CA ASP A 495 28.55 -4.80 -19.91
C ASP A 495 29.26 -3.68 -19.13
N VAL A 496 28.92 -3.54 -17.84
CA VAL A 496 29.63 -2.64 -16.92
C VAL A 496 30.71 -3.38 -16.15
N TYR A 497 31.72 -2.64 -15.64
CA TYR A 497 32.76 -3.21 -14.78
C TYR A 497 33.10 -2.27 -13.62
N ASP A 498 33.71 -2.82 -12.58
CA ASP A 498 34.14 -2.05 -11.41
C ASP A 498 35.30 -1.11 -11.75
N PHE A 499 35.19 0.16 -11.40
CA PHE A 499 36.28 1.16 -11.52
C PHE A 499 37.49 0.80 -10.63
N GLY A 500 37.28 -0.06 -9.64
CA GLY A 500 38.32 -0.51 -8.70
C GLY A 500 38.17 0.06 -7.29
N THR A 501 37.15 0.88 -7.05
CA THR A 501 36.91 1.56 -5.76
C THR A 501 35.66 1.04 -5.04
N SER A 502 34.97 0.07 -5.61
CA SER A 502 33.78 -0.54 -4.97
C SER A 502 34.13 -1.23 -3.65
N LYS A 503 33.28 -1.05 -2.64
CA LYS A 503 33.51 -1.57 -1.30
C LYS A 503 32.24 -2.02 -0.61
N VAL A 504 32.37 -3.06 0.20
CA VAL A 504 31.32 -3.50 1.11
C VAL A 504 31.13 -2.46 2.19
N VAL A 505 29.88 -2.15 2.52
CA VAL A 505 29.47 -1.15 3.51
C VAL A 505 28.26 -1.67 4.28
N GLY A 506 27.83 -0.92 5.28
CA GLY A 506 26.75 -1.31 6.19
C GLY A 506 27.32 -1.75 7.54
N ARG A 507 26.48 -1.74 8.58
CA ARG A 507 26.88 -2.09 9.95
C ARG A 507 27.26 -3.58 10.04
N GLU A 508 26.56 -4.42 9.29
CA GLU A 508 26.75 -5.87 9.21
C GLU A 508 27.47 -6.30 7.92
N GLN A 509 28.06 -5.35 7.19
CA GLN A 509 28.75 -5.59 5.91
C GLN A 509 27.85 -6.22 4.84
N GLU A 510 26.57 -5.84 4.80
CA GLU A 510 25.53 -6.43 3.98
C GLU A 510 25.30 -5.73 2.64
N HIS A 511 25.82 -4.49 2.45
CA HIS A 511 25.64 -3.67 1.26
C HIS A 511 26.93 -3.50 0.45
N ILE A 512 26.81 -3.07 -0.82
CA ILE A 512 27.97 -2.71 -1.64
C ILE A 512 27.79 -1.30 -2.17
N LYS A 513 28.75 -0.42 -1.88
CA LYS A 513 28.89 0.85 -2.57
C LYS A 513 29.73 0.63 -3.81
N LEU A 514 29.22 1.04 -4.96
CA LEU A 514 29.75 0.76 -6.28
C LEU A 514 30.23 2.05 -6.96
N GLU A 515 31.29 1.92 -7.72
CA GLU A 515 31.70 2.89 -8.75
C GLU A 515 31.94 2.09 -10.03
N LEU A 516 31.05 2.29 -11.00
CA LEU A 516 30.94 1.45 -12.18
C LEU A 516 31.26 2.23 -13.45
N VAL A 517 31.90 1.55 -14.39
CA VAL A 517 32.22 2.07 -15.73
C VAL A 517 31.37 1.33 -16.75
N ASP A 518 30.70 2.06 -17.61
CA ASP A 518 30.02 1.52 -18.78
C ASP A 518 31.07 1.31 -19.92
N SER A 519 31.20 0.08 -20.39
CA SER A 519 32.17 -0.31 -21.39
C SER A 519 32.01 0.42 -22.75
N LYS A 520 30.76 0.81 -23.08
CA LYS A 520 30.43 1.47 -24.33
C LYS A 520 30.73 2.97 -24.33
N SER A 521 30.40 3.63 -23.22
CA SER A 521 30.50 5.09 -23.13
C SER A 521 31.71 5.57 -22.31
N ASN A 522 32.38 4.69 -21.59
CA ASN A 522 33.44 4.98 -20.62
C ASN A 522 33.01 5.97 -19.50
N ASN A 523 31.71 6.19 -19.33
CA ASN A 523 31.19 7.03 -18.26
C ASN A 523 31.17 6.26 -16.93
N VAL A 524 31.41 6.99 -15.85
CA VAL A 524 31.45 6.44 -14.50
C VAL A 524 30.21 6.86 -13.73
N MET A 525 29.55 5.90 -13.07
CA MET A 525 28.39 6.15 -12.21
C MET A 525 28.59 5.53 -10.82
N ASN A 526 28.15 6.27 -9.81
CA ASN A 526 28.09 5.74 -8.44
C ASN A 526 26.79 4.95 -8.23
N GLY A 527 26.90 3.83 -7.53
CA GLY A 527 25.76 2.99 -7.18
C GLY A 527 25.81 2.50 -5.74
N ILE A 528 24.66 2.01 -5.27
CA ILE A 528 24.51 1.28 -4.00
C ILE A 528 23.65 0.04 -4.27
N ALA A 529 24.10 -1.12 -3.82
CA ALA A 529 23.38 -2.39 -3.87
C ALA A 529 23.10 -2.84 -2.44
N PHE A 530 21.87 -2.73 -2.01
CA PHE A 530 21.46 -3.10 -0.65
C PHE A 530 21.30 -4.62 -0.54
N GLY A 531 21.85 -5.21 0.56
CA GLY A 531 21.73 -6.65 0.82
C GLY A 531 22.49 -7.58 -0.15
N GLN A 532 23.36 -7.03 -1.03
CA GLN A 532 24.00 -7.79 -2.11
C GLN A 532 25.51 -8.00 -1.90
N SER A 533 25.99 -7.97 -0.65
CA SER A 533 27.43 -8.13 -0.35
C SER A 533 28.03 -9.45 -0.88
N ALA A 534 27.22 -10.49 -1.06
CA ALA A 534 27.64 -11.75 -1.67
C ALA A 534 28.23 -11.58 -3.09
N SER A 535 27.75 -10.57 -3.84
CA SER A 535 28.24 -10.26 -5.20
C SER A 535 29.59 -9.55 -5.22
N ALA A 536 30.12 -9.08 -4.07
CA ALA A 536 31.35 -8.29 -4.00
C ALA A 536 32.57 -8.99 -4.62
N ARG A 537 32.70 -10.32 -4.43
CA ARG A 537 33.80 -11.10 -4.99
C ARG A 537 33.79 -11.11 -6.51
N TYR A 538 32.60 -11.24 -7.10
CA TYR A 538 32.42 -11.22 -8.54
C TYR A 538 32.70 -9.83 -9.12
N ILE A 539 32.11 -8.78 -8.53
CA ILE A 539 32.30 -7.39 -8.95
C ILE A 539 33.78 -7.02 -9.01
N LYS A 540 34.57 -7.37 -7.98
CA LYS A 540 36.00 -7.09 -7.89
C LYS A 540 36.89 -7.97 -8.81
N SER A 541 36.30 -8.93 -9.50
CA SER A 541 37.07 -9.84 -10.39
C SER A 541 37.50 -9.20 -11.71
N LYS A 542 37.15 -7.93 -11.96
CA LYS A 542 37.39 -7.19 -13.20
C LYS A 542 36.70 -7.80 -14.44
N ARG A 543 35.73 -8.69 -14.23
CA ARG A 543 34.86 -9.17 -15.31
C ARG A 543 33.70 -8.19 -15.50
N SER A 544 33.16 -8.14 -16.71
CA SER A 544 31.96 -7.37 -16.98
C SER A 544 30.72 -8.06 -16.41
N PHE A 545 29.69 -7.29 -16.16
CA PHE A 545 28.39 -7.74 -15.71
C PHE A 545 27.30 -6.74 -16.12
N ASP A 546 26.07 -7.19 -16.11
CA ASP A 546 24.90 -6.35 -16.34
C ASP A 546 24.32 -5.89 -15.01
N ILE A 547 23.69 -4.72 -14.98
CA ILE A 547 23.01 -4.19 -13.80
C ILE A 547 21.59 -3.74 -14.12
N ALA A 548 20.65 -4.04 -13.21
CA ALA A 548 19.33 -3.45 -13.19
C ALA A 548 19.24 -2.46 -12.03
N TYR A 549 18.73 -1.24 -12.29
CA TYR A 549 18.79 -0.16 -11.30
C TYR A 549 17.71 0.90 -11.49
N THR A 550 17.40 1.62 -10.42
CA THR A 550 16.68 2.89 -10.47
C THR A 550 17.65 4.07 -10.32
N ILE A 551 17.23 5.25 -10.80
CA ILE A 551 18.05 6.47 -10.77
C ILE A 551 17.54 7.35 -9.63
N GLU A 552 18.38 7.63 -8.63
CA GLU A 552 18.01 8.31 -7.38
C GLU A 552 18.88 9.55 -7.13
N ASP A 553 18.40 10.41 -6.22
CA ASP A 553 19.27 11.45 -5.65
C ASP A 553 20.33 10.83 -4.74
N ASN A 554 21.55 11.30 -4.86
CA ASN A 554 22.58 10.90 -3.91
C ASN A 554 22.37 11.61 -2.56
N VAL A 555 22.01 10.83 -1.53
CA VAL A 555 21.70 11.35 -0.19
C VAL A 555 22.89 12.08 0.45
N PHE A 556 24.12 11.69 0.11
CA PHE A 556 25.34 12.24 0.70
C PHE A 556 25.95 13.39 -0.10
N LYS A 557 25.57 13.53 -1.36
CA LYS A 557 26.13 14.56 -2.26
C LYS A 557 24.98 15.27 -2.98
N ARG A 558 24.53 16.38 -2.40
CA ARG A 558 23.41 17.18 -2.94
C ARG A 558 23.61 17.51 -4.42
N GLY A 559 22.57 17.21 -5.21
CA GLY A 559 22.57 17.47 -6.66
C GLY A 559 23.34 16.46 -7.50
N ALA A 560 23.88 15.40 -6.90
CA ALA A 560 24.45 14.27 -7.60
C ALA A 560 23.40 13.15 -7.77
N VAL A 561 23.57 12.38 -8.85
CA VAL A 561 22.76 11.20 -9.17
C VAL A 561 23.47 9.95 -8.66
N GLN A 562 22.73 8.97 -8.18
CA GLN A 562 23.20 7.66 -7.75
C GLN A 562 22.30 6.57 -8.32
N LEU A 563 22.87 5.43 -8.68
CA LEU A 563 22.13 4.25 -9.07
C LEU A 563 21.78 3.44 -7.82
N GLN A 564 20.51 3.12 -7.63
CA GLN A 564 20.13 2.08 -6.69
C GLN A 564 20.02 0.77 -7.45
N ILE A 565 20.97 -0.13 -7.20
CA ILE A 565 21.08 -1.40 -7.91
C ILE A 565 20.10 -2.39 -7.31
N GLU A 566 19.20 -2.88 -8.13
CA GLU A 566 18.21 -3.89 -7.74
C GLU A 566 18.76 -5.31 -7.96
N ASP A 567 19.52 -5.53 -9.04
CA ASP A 567 20.15 -6.82 -9.31
C ASP A 567 21.42 -6.69 -10.14
N ILE A 568 22.31 -7.67 -10.02
CA ILE A 568 23.59 -7.78 -10.71
C ILE A 568 23.68 -9.14 -11.38
N ARG A 569 23.80 -9.17 -12.70
CA ARG A 569 23.86 -10.40 -13.48
C ARG A 569 25.25 -10.58 -14.11
N PRO A 570 25.99 -11.64 -13.78
CA PRO A 570 27.21 -12.02 -14.51
C PRO A 570 26.93 -12.22 -16.01
N THR A 571 27.83 -11.70 -16.87
CA THR A 571 27.81 -11.92 -18.32
C THR A 571 28.53 -13.20 -18.71
#